data_d87a69fd550a05e47662b46803ec7f5b
#
_entry.id   d87a69fd550a05e47662b46803ec7f5b
#
_cell.length_a   1.000
_cell.length_b   1.000
_cell.length_c   1.000
_cell.angle_alpha   90.00
_cell.angle_beta   90.00
_cell.angle_gamma   90.00
#
_symmetry.space_group_name_H-M   'P 1'
#
loop_
_entity.id
_entity.type
_entity.pdbx_description
1 polymer ?
#
loop_
_entity_poly.entity_id
_entity_poly.type
_entity_poly.pdbx_seq_one_letter_code
_entity_poly.pdbx_strand_id
1 'polypeptide(L)'
;VAVLETEDETFVVAPAASGGVQFINIASQPTQAHSFSMETAIPDGARWQQSEDGGLELVGDAGFLSAYIETPWAVDATGASLPTYFTVVGDVITQHVDTSTAEFPVISDPSIWTVAECIGSVALILGFAAAKMTTLIAKIGKIIKASSSLISKWKAAIGSANFTVAEFKTFINLMHGYLKKTLSAAQRVKVNTLLNAIGNTLVTIIGLEACWNWYKNG
;
A
#
# COMPACT_ATOMS: atom_id res chain seq x y z
N VAL A 1 -18.65 -5.03 -6.51
CA VAL A 1 -18.97 -5.49 -5.15
C VAL A 1 -19.30 -6.96 -5.22
N ALA A 2 -18.64 -7.80 -4.43
CA ALA A 2 -19.02 -9.19 -4.21
C ALA A 2 -19.51 -9.34 -2.76
N VAL A 3 -20.51 -10.18 -2.56
CA VAL A 3 -21.07 -10.48 -1.23
C VAL A 3 -21.10 -11.98 -1.07
N LEU A 4 -20.57 -12.48 0.04
CA LEU A 4 -20.64 -13.88 0.46
C LEU A 4 -21.31 -13.91 1.83
N GLU A 5 -22.41 -14.62 1.93
CA GLU A 5 -23.17 -14.78 3.16
C GLU A 5 -23.07 -16.21 3.68
N THR A 6 -22.87 -16.34 4.96
CA THR A 6 -23.02 -17.56 5.74
C THR A 6 -24.11 -17.38 6.79
N GLU A 7 -24.40 -18.39 7.61
CA GLU A 7 -25.44 -18.29 8.64
C GLU A 7 -25.14 -17.20 9.69
N ASP A 8 -23.85 -17.02 10.02
CA ASP A 8 -23.40 -16.13 11.11
C ASP A 8 -22.65 -14.88 10.64
N GLU A 9 -22.22 -14.83 9.38
CA GLU A 9 -21.33 -13.80 8.86
C GLU A 9 -21.67 -13.39 7.43
N THR A 10 -21.46 -12.11 7.15
CA THR A 10 -21.52 -11.57 5.80
C THR A 10 -20.19 -10.93 5.43
N PHE A 11 -19.61 -11.36 4.33
CA PHE A 11 -18.39 -10.79 3.75
C PHE A 11 -18.73 -9.95 2.54
N VAL A 12 -18.29 -8.70 2.55
CA VAL A 12 -18.44 -7.80 1.42
C VAL A 12 -17.07 -7.41 0.90
N VAL A 13 -16.86 -7.59 -0.38
CA VAL A 13 -15.66 -7.12 -1.08
C VAL A 13 -16.06 -5.98 -1.99
N ALA A 14 -15.54 -4.81 -1.74
CA ALA A 14 -15.86 -3.60 -2.48
C ALA A 14 -14.59 -2.83 -2.89
N PRO A 15 -14.61 -2.10 -4.03
CA PRO A 15 -13.56 -1.15 -4.30
C PRO A 15 -13.60 -0.04 -3.26
N ALA A 16 -12.45 0.31 -2.68
CA ALA A 16 -12.33 1.46 -1.79
C ALA A 16 -12.35 2.76 -2.58
N ALA A 17 -12.93 3.82 -2.00
CA ALA A 17 -13.03 5.13 -2.64
C ALA A 17 -11.67 5.76 -2.97
N SER A 18 -10.64 5.38 -2.25
CA SER A 18 -9.25 5.82 -2.37
C SER A 18 -8.39 4.97 -3.30
N GLY A 19 -8.98 3.97 -3.98
CA GLY A 19 -8.29 2.93 -4.72
C GLY A 19 -7.96 1.74 -3.80
N GLY A 20 -7.94 0.52 -4.34
CA GLY A 20 -7.75 -0.68 -3.56
C GLY A 20 -9.05 -1.45 -3.33
N VAL A 21 -9.00 -2.44 -2.45
CA VAL A 21 -10.13 -3.32 -2.14
C VAL A 21 -10.40 -3.28 -0.65
N GLN A 22 -11.65 -3.06 -0.29
CA GLN A 22 -12.14 -3.11 1.07
C GLN A 22 -12.83 -4.45 1.32
N PHE A 23 -12.44 -5.12 2.40
CA PHE A 23 -13.06 -6.34 2.87
C PHE A 23 -13.83 -6.03 4.15
N ILE A 24 -15.13 -6.01 4.08
CA ILE A 24 -15.97 -5.77 5.25
C ILE A 24 -16.47 -7.12 5.74
N ASN A 25 -16.23 -7.43 7.00
CA ASN A 25 -16.83 -8.57 7.68
C ASN A 25 -17.92 -8.06 8.63
N ILE A 26 -19.08 -8.69 8.58
CA ILE A 26 -20.23 -8.40 9.45
C ILE A 26 -20.55 -9.67 10.21
N ALA A 27 -20.23 -9.70 11.51
CA ALA A 27 -20.60 -10.78 12.40
C ALA A 27 -21.97 -10.49 13.02
N SER A 28 -22.94 -11.39 12.81
CA SER A 28 -24.33 -11.19 13.24
C SER A 28 -24.67 -11.86 14.57
N GLN A 29 -23.85 -12.84 14.99
CA GLN A 29 -24.10 -13.63 16.20
C GLN A 29 -23.13 -13.30 17.33
N PRO A 30 -23.59 -13.30 18.58
CA PRO A 30 -22.75 -13.08 19.74
C PRO A 30 -21.69 -14.17 19.91
N THR A 31 -20.42 -13.77 19.92
CA THR A 31 -19.26 -14.61 20.26
C THR A 31 -18.39 -13.85 21.26
N GLN A 32 -17.54 -14.55 22.03
CA GLN A 32 -16.59 -13.90 22.94
C GLN A 32 -15.38 -13.31 22.20
N ALA A 33 -15.04 -13.93 21.08
CA ALA A 33 -13.99 -13.45 20.20
C ALA A 33 -14.39 -13.81 18.77
N HIS A 34 -14.13 -12.91 17.86
CA HIS A 34 -14.38 -13.10 16.44
C HIS A 34 -13.08 -13.00 15.67
N SER A 35 -12.88 -13.89 14.72
CA SER A 35 -11.69 -13.87 13.89
C SER A 35 -12.04 -14.14 12.43
N PHE A 36 -11.47 -13.32 11.57
CA PHE A 36 -11.61 -13.41 10.12
C PHE A 36 -10.24 -13.67 9.49
N SER A 37 -10.12 -14.72 8.69
CA SER A 37 -8.88 -15.10 8.02
C SER A 37 -9.00 -14.92 6.51
N MET A 38 -7.96 -14.39 5.90
CA MET A 38 -7.82 -14.29 4.45
C MET A 38 -6.49 -14.90 4.01
N GLU A 39 -6.52 -15.70 2.97
CA GLU A 39 -5.33 -16.19 2.28
C GLU A 39 -4.91 -15.17 1.23
N THR A 40 -3.63 -14.85 1.19
CA THR A 40 -3.07 -13.86 0.27
C THR A 40 -2.06 -14.52 -0.65
N ALA A 41 -2.17 -14.25 -1.96
CA ALA A 41 -1.13 -14.66 -2.91
C ALA A 41 0.07 -13.72 -2.79
N ILE A 42 1.13 -14.15 -2.14
CA ILE A 42 2.36 -13.37 -2.01
C ILE A 42 3.41 -13.82 -3.05
N PRO A 43 4.15 -12.88 -3.66
CA PRO A 43 5.26 -13.21 -4.56
C PRO A 43 6.38 -13.97 -3.84
N ASP A 44 7.11 -14.80 -4.57
CA ASP A 44 8.30 -15.48 -4.04
C ASP A 44 9.28 -14.48 -3.41
N GLY A 45 9.76 -14.78 -2.22
CA GLY A 45 10.67 -13.93 -1.46
C GLY A 45 10.01 -12.73 -0.78
N ALA A 46 8.70 -12.55 -0.89
CA ALA A 46 7.97 -11.55 -0.12
C ALA A 46 7.42 -12.15 1.20
N ARG A 47 7.17 -11.28 2.15
CA ARG A 47 6.54 -11.64 3.43
C ARG A 47 5.74 -10.48 4.00
N TRP A 48 4.69 -10.80 4.71
CA TRP A 48 3.99 -9.84 5.54
C TRP A 48 4.78 -9.54 6.82
N GLN A 49 4.82 -8.29 7.21
CA GLN A 49 5.35 -7.84 8.51
C GLN A 49 4.42 -6.79 9.11
N GLN A 50 4.37 -6.72 10.43
CA GLN A 50 3.58 -5.71 11.11
C GLN A 50 4.25 -4.34 11.03
N SER A 51 3.47 -3.30 10.71
CA SER A 51 3.92 -1.91 10.73
C SER A 51 3.79 -1.31 12.14
N GLU A 52 4.46 -0.18 12.37
CA GLU A 52 4.45 0.50 13.70
C GLU A 52 3.06 0.94 14.15
N ASP A 53 2.15 1.20 13.20
CA ASP A 53 0.77 1.61 13.45
C ASP A 53 -0.20 0.42 13.64
N GLY A 54 0.29 -0.82 13.60
CA GLY A 54 -0.51 -2.03 13.76
C GLY A 54 -1.11 -2.58 12.45
N GLY A 55 -0.89 -1.91 11.33
CA GLY A 55 -1.17 -2.43 9.99
C GLY A 55 -0.20 -3.51 9.56
N LEU A 56 -0.29 -3.94 8.30
CA LEU A 56 0.62 -4.94 7.72
C LEU A 56 1.27 -4.41 6.45
N GLU A 57 2.53 -4.76 6.25
CA GLU A 57 3.33 -4.43 5.09
C GLU A 57 3.80 -5.72 4.39
N LEU A 58 3.53 -5.85 3.10
CA LEU A 58 4.12 -6.91 2.28
C LEU A 58 5.47 -6.44 1.75
N VAL A 59 6.54 -7.05 2.25
CA VAL A 59 7.92 -6.64 1.95
C VAL A 59 8.64 -7.76 1.21
N GLY A 60 9.19 -7.45 0.04
CA GLY A 60 10.03 -8.37 -0.73
C GLY A 60 11.48 -8.44 -0.22
N ASP A 61 12.26 -9.39 -0.73
CA ASP A 61 13.66 -9.67 -0.34
C ASP A 61 14.58 -8.45 -0.39
N ALA A 62 14.30 -7.51 -1.27
CA ALA A 62 15.07 -6.27 -1.37
C ALA A 62 14.61 -5.18 -0.39
N GLY A 63 13.68 -5.47 0.53
CA GLY A 63 13.13 -4.53 1.51
C GLY A 63 12.14 -3.52 0.91
N PHE A 64 11.52 -3.85 -0.22
CA PHE A 64 10.51 -2.99 -0.85
C PHE A 64 9.10 -3.39 -0.43
N LEU A 65 8.31 -2.39 -0.08
CA LEU A 65 6.90 -2.53 0.17
C LEU A 65 6.16 -2.85 -1.14
N SER A 66 5.43 -3.96 -1.16
CA SER A 66 4.63 -4.40 -2.30
C SER A 66 3.13 -4.19 -2.09
N ALA A 67 2.67 -4.26 -0.86
CA ALA A 67 1.29 -3.99 -0.45
C ALA A 67 1.26 -3.51 1.00
N TYR A 68 0.16 -2.91 1.39
CA TYR A 68 -0.08 -2.43 2.74
C TYR A 68 -1.54 -2.71 3.13
N ILE A 69 -1.73 -3.16 4.35
CA ILE A 69 -3.04 -3.27 4.97
C ILE A 69 -3.08 -2.28 6.11
N GLU A 70 -4.08 -1.40 6.13
CA GLU A 70 -4.23 -0.40 7.17
C GLU A 70 -4.42 -1.05 8.55
N THR A 71 -4.17 -0.26 9.59
CA THR A 71 -4.50 -0.63 10.97
C THR A 71 -5.95 -1.13 11.02
N PRO A 72 -6.19 -2.35 11.54
CA PRO A 72 -7.52 -2.90 11.57
C PRO A 72 -8.44 -2.07 12.47
N TRP A 73 -9.69 -1.97 12.10
CA TRP A 73 -10.71 -1.39 12.96
C TRP A 73 -11.93 -2.32 13.05
N ALA A 74 -12.65 -2.19 14.14
CA ALA A 74 -13.94 -2.85 14.34
C ALA A 74 -14.86 -1.95 15.16
N VAL A 75 -16.16 -2.01 14.85
CA VAL A 75 -17.22 -1.29 15.58
C VAL A 75 -18.39 -2.21 15.83
N ASP A 76 -19.07 -2.01 16.94
CA ASP A 76 -20.30 -2.70 17.27
C ASP A 76 -21.55 -1.96 16.74
N ALA A 77 -22.74 -2.50 17.02
CA ALA A 77 -24.02 -1.92 16.58
C ALA A 77 -24.29 -0.53 17.14
N THR A 78 -23.65 -0.12 18.24
CA THR A 78 -23.74 1.22 18.81
C THR A 78 -22.76 2.21 18.20
N GLY A 79 -21.82 1.73 17.38
CA GLY A 79 -20.69 2.48 16.83
C GLY A 79 -19.51 2.58 17.81
N ALA A 80 -19.49 1.81 18.89
CA ALA A 80 -18.35 1.75 19.79
C ALA A 80 -17.19 0.97 19.14
N SER A 81 -15.97 1.53 19.23
CA SER A 81 -14.78 0.86 18.71
C SER A 81 -14.40 -0.33 19.59
N LEU A 82 -14.08 -1.45 18.94
CA LEU A 82 -13.67 -2.69 19.58
C LEU A 82 -12.17 -2.92 19.41
N PRO A 83 -11.48 -3.51 20.40
CA PRO A 83 -10.08 -3.90 20.26
C PRO A 83 -9.92 -4.91 19.14
N THR A 84 -8.98 -4.64 18.22
CA THR A 84 -8.71 -5.50 17.09
C THR A 84 -7.23 -5.45 16.69
N TYR A 85 -6.70 -6.56 16.14
CA TYR A 85 -5.33 -6.67 15.70
C TYR A 85 -5.19 -7.77 14.63
N PHE A 86 -4.06 -7.75 13.90
CA PHE A 86 -3.71 -8.80 12.96
C PHE A 86 -2.71 -9.80 13.53
N THR A 87 -2.85 -11.06 13.09
CA THR A 87 -1.78 -12.05 13.11
C THR A 87 -1.52 -12.55 11.70
N VAL A 88 -0.27 -12.97 11.44
CA VAL A 88 0.16 -13.47 10.13
C VAL A 88 0.86 -14.82 10.31
N VAL A 89 0.44 -15.82 9.54
CA VAL A 89 1.08 -17.12 9.48
C VAL A 89 1.27 -17.50 8.01
N GLY A 90 2.50 -17.36 7.51
CA GLY A 90 2.81 -17.54 6.11
C GLY A 90 2.11 -16.48 5.25
N ASP A 91 1.22 -16.92 4.38
CA ASP A 91 0.38 -16.12 3.49
C ASP A 91 -1.04 -15.86 4.04
N VAL A 92 -1.37 -16.39 5.22
CA VAL A 92 -2.65 -16.21 5.87
C VAL A 92 -2.59 -15.06 6.87
N ILE A 93 -3.47 -14.07 6.68
CA ILE A 93 -3.69 -12.95 7.58
C ILE A 93 -4.98 -13.19 8.33
N THR A 94 -4.95 -13.07 9.65
CA THR A 94 -6.13 -13.18 10.49
C THR A 94 -6.34 -11.87 11.26
N GLN A 95 -7.51 -11.27 11.10
CA GLN A 95 -7.97 -10.20 11.98
C GLN A 95 -8.68 -10.81 13.18
N HIS A 96 -8.30 -10.39 14.38
CA HIS A 96 -8.94 -10.76 15.64
C HIS A 96 -9.71 -9.56 16.17
N VAL A 97 -10.93 -9.78 16.62
CA VAL A 97 -11.78 -8.73 17.24
C VAL A 97 -12.25 -9.23 18.60
N ASP A 98 -12.00 -8.45 19.64
CA ASP A 98 -12.55 -8.72 20.97
C ASP A 98 -14.01 -8.26 21.00
N THR A 99 -14.91 -9.21 20.98
CA THR A 99 -16.36 -8.99 20.98
C THR A 99 -17.01 -9.25 22.33
N SER A 100 -16.22 -9.41 23.40
CA SER A 100 -16.70 -9.78 24.74
C SER A 100 -17.71 -8.79 25.35
N THR A 101 -17.65 -7.51 24.93
CA THR A 101 -18.54 -6.44 25.38
C THR A 101 -19.36 -5.81 24.25
N ALA A 102 -19.34 -6.41 23.06
CA ALA A 102 -19.94 -5.83 21.87
C ALA A 102 -21.46 -6.03 21.80
N GLU A 103 -22.15 -5.04 21.25
CA GLU A 103 -23.52 -5.18 20.77
C GLU A 103 -23.49 -5.58 19.27
N PHE A 104 -24.20 -6.66 18.92
CA PHE A 104 -24.20 -7.19 17.55
C PHE A 104 -25.26 -6.52 16.68
N PRO A 105 -25.04 -6.36 15.35
CA PRO A 105 -23.89 -6.88 14.59
C PRO A 105 -22.57 -6.12 14.85
N VAL A 106 -21.44 -6.82 14.69
CA VAL A 106 -20.10 -6.24 14.71
C VAL A 106 -19.62 -6.11 13.27
N ILE A 107 -19.11 -4.96 12.91
CA ILE A 107 -18.52 -4.66 11.60
C ILE A 107 -17.02 -4.49 11.79
N SER A 108 -16.23 -5.23 11.01
CA SER A 108 -14.79 -5.10 10.95
C SER A 108 -14.31 -4.96 9.51
N ASP A 109 -13.23 -4.25 9.32
CA ASP A 109 -12.68 -3.95 8.01
C ASP A 109 -11.16 -4.08 8.01
N PRO A 110 -10.61 -5.14 7.41
CA PRO A 110 -9.27 -5.09 6.90
C PRO A 110 -9.28 -4.36 5.56
N SER A 111 -9.11 -3.05 5.57
CA SER A 111 -8.87 -2.29 4.34
C SER A 111 -7.52 -2.69 3.77
N ILE A 112 -7.53 -3.57 2.78
CA ILE A 112 -6.34 -3.82 1.97
C ILE A 112 -6.21 -2.66 0.98
N TRP A 113 -5.40 -1.71 1.35
CA TRP A 113 -4.81 -0.85 0.37
C TRP A 113 -3.85 -1.70 -0.46
N THR A 114 -4.36 -2.21 -1.54
CA THR A 114 -3.44 -2.47 -2.62
C THR A 114 -2.98 -1.10 -3.09
N VAL A 115 -1.93 -0.58 -2.47
CA VAL A 115 -0.92 0.15 -3.23
C VAL A 115 -0.58 -0.71 -4.46
N ALA A 116 -1.21 -1.86 -4.59
CA ALA A 116 -1.03 -2.90 -5.59
C ALA A 116 -1.28 -2.45 -7.02
N GLU A 117 -2.16 -1.51 -7.30
CA GLU A 117 -2.16 -0.95 -8.64
C GLU A 117 -1.03 0.04 -8.82
N CYS A 118 -0.69 0.81 -7.83
CA CYS A 118 0.45 1.72 -7.87
C CYS A 118 1.77 1.00 -7.59
N ILE A 119 1.89 0.22 -6.55
CA ILE A 119 3.10 -0.53 -6.20
C ILE A 119 3.11 -1.92 -6.80
N GLY A 120 1.99 -2.53 -7.16
CA GLY A 120 1.99 -3.73 -8.02
C GLY A 120 2.67 -3.45 -9.35
N SER A 121 2.46 -2.30 -9.95
CA SER A 121 3.28 -1.84 -11.08
C SER A 121 4.73 -1.59 -10.67
N VAL A 122 4.99 -1.07 -9.48
CA VAL A 122 6.34 -0.83 -8.94
C VAL A 122 6.95 -2.12 -8.38
N ALA A 123 6.21 -3.00 -7.73
CA ALA A 123 6.69 -4.29 -7.24
C ALA A 123 6.89 -5.31 -8.37
N LEU A 124 6.05 -5.29 -9.41
CA LEU A 124 6.37 -5.97 -10.68
C LEU A 124 7.68 -5.44 -11.27
N ILE A 125 7.96 -4.15 -11.13
CA ILE A 125 9.21 -3.53 -11.56
C ILE A 125 10.37 -3.95 -10.64
N LEU A 126 10.16 -4.08 -9.35
CA LEU A 126 11.18 -4.43 -8.35
C LEU A 126 11.40 -5.94 -8.23
N GLY A 127 10.40 -6.77 -8.53
CA GLY A 127 10.52 -8.22 -8.74
C GLY A 127 11.13 -8.59 -10.08
N PHE A 128 11.47 -7.59 -10.93
CA PHE A 128 12.19 -7.84 -12.16
C PHE A 128 13.62 -8.30 -11.88
N ALA A 129 14.08 -9.31 -12.62
CA ALA A 129 15.49 -9.66 -12.70
C ALA A 129 16.35 -8.39 -12.87
N ALA A 130 17.52 -8.33 -12.24
CA ALA A 130 18.39 -7.15 -12.19
C ALA A 130 18.58 -6.43 -13.54
N ALA A 131 18.56 -7.18 -14.65
CA ALA A 131 18.67 -6.65 -16.01
C ALA A 131 17.47 -5.76 -16.42
N LYS A 132 16.23 -6.12 -16.02
CA LYS A 132 15.03 -5.32 -16.31
C LYS A 132 15.00 -4.05 -15.47
N MET A 133 15.44 -4.13 -14.22
CA MET A 133 15.58 -2.97 -13.34
C MET A 133 16.56 -1.95 -13.91
N THR A 134 17.73 -2.39 -14.34
CA THR A 134 18.75 -1.53 -14.96
C THR A 134 18.21 -0.82 -16.20
N THR A 135 17.44 -1.54 -17.04
CA THR A 135 16.82 -0.97 -18.24
C THR A 135 15.78 0.11 -17.90
N LEU A 136 14.99 -0.11 -16.87
CA LEU A 136 13.97 0.86 -16.40
C LEU A 136 14.63 2.12 -15.84
N ILE A 137 15.63 1.97 -14.97
CA ILE A 137 16.41 3.06 -14.41
C ILE A 137 17.07 3.89 -15.52
N ALA A 138 17.61 3.21 -16.53
CA ALA A 138 18.20 3.88 -17.70
C ALA A 138 17.17 4.70 -18.48
N LYS A 139 15.94 4.19 -18.66
CA LYS A 139 14.85 4.92 -19.33
C LYS A 139 14.44 6.16 -18.53
N ILE A 140 14.21 6.01 -17.22
CA ILE A 140 13.87 7.13 -16.34
C ILE A 140 15.01 8.16 -16.33
N GLY A 141 16.25 7.69 -16.19
CA GLY A 141 17.43 8.53 -16.24
C GLY A 141 17.57 9.34 -17.54
N LYS A 142 17.24 8.75 -18.68
CA LYS A 142 17.20 9.46 -19.97
C LYS A 142 16.22 10.65 -19.96
N ILE A 143 15.03 10.41 -19.42
CA ILE A 143 13.97 11.44 -19.39
C ILE A 143 14.36 12.58 -18.46
N ILE A 144 14.81 12.25 -17.25
CA ILE A 144 15.19 13.28 -16.28
C ILE A 144 16.40 14.08 -16.80
N LYS A 145 17.37 13.41 -17.43
CA LYS A 145 18.56 14.04 -18.03
C LYS A 145 18.24 14.91 -19.25
N ALA A 146 17.09 14.73 -19.89
CA ALA A 146 16.67 15.56 -21.01
C ALA A 146 16.35 16.99 -20.63
N SER A 147 16.20 17.31 -19.33
CA SER A 147 15.87 18.64 -18.84
C SER A 147 16.71 19.00 -17.61
N SER A 148 17.42 20.13 -17.67
CA SER A 148 18.17 20.65 -16.51
C SER A 148 17.25 20.95 -15.31
N SER A 149 16.02 21.38 -15.57
CA SER A 149 15.00 21.59 -14.54
C SER A 149 14.62 20.28 -13.84
N LEU A 150 14.45 19.17 -14.59
CA LEU A 150 14.13 17.85 -14.01
C LEU A 150 15.31 17.31 -13.20
N ILE A 151 16.56 17.46 -13.69
CA ILE A 151 17.77 17.09 -12.94
C ILE A 151 17.83 17.83 -11.60
N SER A 152 17.56 19.13 -11.60
CA SER A 152 17.59 19.95 -10.39
C SER A 152 16.52 19.50 -9.38
N LYS A 153 15.31 19.19 -9.83
CA LYS A 153 14.22 18.69 -8.97
C LYS A 153 14.51 17.29 -8.42
N TRP A 154 15.05 16.40 -9.27
CA TRP A 154 15.49 15.08 -8.85
C TRP A 154 16.58 15.19 -7.78
N LYS A 155 17.64 15.96 -8.03
CA LYS A 155 18.72 16.20 -7.06
C LYS A 155 18.19 16.80 -5.75
N ALA A 156 17.25 17.72 -5.80
CA ALA A 156 16.66 18.32 -4.61
C ALA A 156 15.87 17.34 -3.77
N ALA A 157 15.18 16.36 -4.40
CA ALA A 157 14.39 15.33 -3.71
C ALA A 157 15.26 14.16 -3.23
N ILE A 158 16.16 13.65 -4.09
CA ILE A 158 16.92 12.41 -3.87
C ILE A 158 18.29 12.65 -3.20
N GLY A 159 18.84 13.87 -3.34
CA GLY A 159 20.18 14.21 -2.82
C GLY A 159 21.32 13.93 -3.81
N SER A 160 21.05 13.30 -4.95
CA SER A 160 22.05 12.92 -5.96
C SER A 160 21.52 13.19 -7.36
N ALA A 161 22.41 13.46 -8.32
CA ALA A 161 22.09 13.56 -9.75
C ALA A 161 22.33 12.25 -10.51
N ASN A 162 22.70 11.19 -9.80
CA ASN A 162 22.90 9.88 -10.38
C ASN A 162 21.56 9.13 -10.55
N PHE A 163 21.56 8.08 -11.39
CA PHE A 163 20.40 7.24 -11.66
C PHE A 163 20.84 5.79 -11.52
N THR A 164 21.15 5.40 -10.31
CA THR A 164 21.52 4.04 -9.92
C THR A 164 20.36 3.36 -9.21
N VAL A 165 20.52 2.07 -8.94
CA VAL A 165 19.56 1.31 -8.12
C VAL A 165 19.38 1.95 -6.73
N ALA A 166 20.44 2.50 -6.15
CA ALA A 166 20.39 3.12 -4.82
C ALA A 166 19.53 4.40 -4.81
N GLU A 167 19.71 5.30 -5.80
CA GLU A 167 18.87 6.50 -5.92
C GLU A 167 17.43 6.16 -6.27
N PHE A 168 17.22 5.12 -7.07
CA PHE A 168 15.87 4.66 -7.36
C PHE A 168 15.17 4.10 -6.12
N LYS A 169 15.89 3.33 -5.29
CA LYS A 169 15.40 2.90 -3.96
C LYS A 169 15.01 4.10 -3.09
N THR A 170 15.87 5.11 -3.03
CA THR A 170 15.57 6.35 -2.30
C THR A 170 14.32 7.03 -2.82
N PHE A 171 14.12 7.08 -4.13
CA PHE A 171 12.90 7.62 -4.75
C PHE A 171 11.66 6.86 -4.32
N ILE A 172 11.69 5.53 -4.36
CA ILE A 172 10.57 4.69 -3.95
C ILE A 172 10.25 4.89 -2.45
N ASN A 173 11.26 4.93 -1.59
CA ASN A 173 11.07 5.19 -0.16
C ASN A 173 10.47 6.58 0.11
N LEU A 174 10.89 7.60 -0.65
CA LEU A 174 10.30 8.93 -0.54
C LEU A 174 8.84 8.96 -1.03
N MET A 175 8.53 8.26 -2.10
CA MET A 175 7.15 8.07 -2.57
C MET A 175 6.31 7.44 -1.48
N HIS A 176 6.79 6.33 -0.90
CA HIS A 176 6.12 5.65 0.20
C HIS A 176 5.91 6.57 1.41
N GLY A 177 6.96 7.27 1.88
CA GLY A 177 6.82 8.22 2.99
C GLY A 177 5.90 9.41 2.65
N TYR A 178 5.80 9.81 1.37
CA TYR A 178 4.83 10.79 0.91
C TYR A 178 3.39 10.28 1.08
N LEU A 179 3.14 9.05 0.65
CA LEU A 179 1.84 8.38 0.74
C LEU A 179 1.39 8.21 2.20
N LYS A 180 2.27 7.69 3.04
CA LYS A 180 2.01 7.51 4.50
C LYS A 180 2.02 8.82 5.31
N LYS A 181 2.20 9.98 4.68
CA LYS A 181 2.31 11.29 5.36
C LYS A 181 3.43 11.37 6.40
N THR A 182 4.42 10.46 6.35
CA THR A 182 5.55 10.40 7.31
C THR A 182 6.70 11.34 6.98
N LEU A 183 6.73 11.91 5.76
CA LEU A 183 7.75 12.88 5.38
C LEU A 183 7.59 14.21 6.09
N SER A 184 8.72 14.84 6.43
CA SER A 184 8.72 16.24 6.88
C SER A 184 8.11 17.18 5.83
N ALA A 185 7.60 18.33 6.25
CA ALA A 185 7.01 19.32 5.33
C ALA A 185 7.98 19.71 4.20
N ALA A 186 9.26 19.89 4.52
CA ALA A 186 10.28 20.23 3.53
C ALA A 186 10.53 19.11 2.51
N GLN A 187 10.53 17.84 2.93
CA GLN A 187 10.65 16.68 2.05
C GLN A 187 9.40 16.54 1.17
N ARG A 188 8.21 16.70 1.74
CA ARG A 188 6.95 16.63 1.00
C ARG A 188 6.92 17.63 -0.14
N VAL A 189 7.32 18.89 0.09
CA VAL A 189 7.39 19.92 -0.97
C VAL A 189 8.33 19.49 -2.09
N LYS A 190 9.52 18.96 -1.78
CA LYS A 190 10.50 18.53 -2.78
C LYS A 190 9.98 17.33 -3.60
N VAL A 191 9.40 16.33 -2.94
CA VAL A 191 8.81 15.15 -3.59
C VAL A 191 7.64 15.57 -4.47
N ASN A 192 6.73 16.40 -3.96
CA ASN A 192 5.59 16.93 -4.71
C ASN A 192 6.04 17.70 -5.97
N THR A 193 7.05 18.55 -5.83
CA THR A 193 7.62 19.31 -6.96
C THR A 193 8.22 18.39 -8.03
N LEU A 194 8.87 17.31 -7.61
CA LEU A 194 9.41 16.30 -8.53
C LEU A 194 8.28 15.53 -9.21
N LEU A 195 7.31 15.03 -8.45
CA LEU A 195 6.17 14.24 -8.97
C LEU A 195 5.35 15.05 -9.97
N ASN A 196 5.03 16.31 -9.68
CA ASN A 196 4.31 17.19 -10.61
C ASN A 196 5.09 17.42 -11.92
N ALA A 197 6.42 17.39 -11.85
CA ALA A 197 7.26 17.62 -13.03
C ALA A 197 7.44 16.37 -13.91
N ILE A 198 7.45 15.19 -13.31
CA ILE A 198 7.72 13.92 -14.03
C ILE A 198 6.46 13.05 -14.19
N GLY A 199 5.37 13.35 -13.48
CA GLY A 199 4.21 12.48 -13.32
C GLY A 199 3.65 11.97 -14.64
N ASN A 200 3.29 12.84 -15.57
CA ASN A 200 2.74 12.42 -16.87
C ASN A 200 3.73 11.56 -17.68
N THR A 201 5.01 11.78 -17.52
CA THR A 201 6.06 11.05 -18.24
C THR A 201 6.36 9.68 -17.61
N LEU A 202 6.31 9.60 -16.27
CA LEU A 202 6.45 8.32 -15.55
C LEU A 202 5.25 7.41 -15.81
N VAL A 203 4.04 7.96 -15.81
CA VAL A 203 2.80 7.26 -16.13
C VAL A 203 2.92 6.45 -17.42
N THR A 204 3.37 7.11 -18.49
CA THR A 204 3.44 6.50 -19.82
C THR A 204 4.53 5.42 -19.93
N ILE A 205 5.61 5.50 -19.14
CA ILE A 205 6.79 4.65 -19.29
C ILE A 205 6.80 3.45 -18.38
N ILE A 206 6.20 3.58 -17.20
CA ILE A 206 6.27 2.57 -16.15
C ILE A 206 4.91 1.93 -15.88
N GLY A 207 3.85 2.36 -16.57
CA GLY A 207 2.49 1.86 -16.32
C GLY A 207 1.95 2.29 -14.95
N LEU A 208 2.41 3.43 -14.42
CA LEU A 208 1.99 3.97 -13.11
C LEU A 208 0.75 4.86 -13.20
N GLU A 209 -0.16 4.60 -14.13
CA GLU A 209 -1.40 5.38 -14.29
C GLU A 209 -2.24 5.38 -13.00
N ALA A 210 -2.31 4.24 -12.33
CA ALA A 210 -3.01 4.11 -11.06
C ALA A 210 -2.37 4.96 -9.95
N CYS A 211 -1.04 4.98 -9.85
CA CYS A 211 -0.30 5.84 -8.92
C CYS A 211 -0.54 7.32 -9.18
N TRP A 212 -0.57 7.71 -10.45
CA TRP A 212 -0.76 9.09 -10.83
C TRP A 212 -2.19 9.58 -10.59
N ASN A 213 -3.18 8.75 -10.90
CA ASN A 213 -4.58 9.03 -10.65
C ASN A 213 -4.85 9.14 -9.16
N TRP A 214 -4.30 8.24 -8.37
CA TRP A 214 -4.37 8.30 -6.93
C TRP A 214 -3.70 9.57 -6.38
N TYR A 215 -2.50 9.93 -6.85
CA TYR A 215 -1.79 11.15 -6.44
C TYR A 215 -2.58 12.43 -6.71
N LYS A 216 -3.33 12.47 -7.82
CA LYS A 216 -4.14 13.64 -8.20
C LYS A 216 -5.44 13.76 -7.42
N ASN A 217 -6.02 12.65 -7.01
CA ASN A 217 -7.38 12.58 -6.48
C ASN A 217 -7.42 12.28 -4.97
N GLY A 218 -6.33 11.94 -4.34
CA GLY A 218 -6.15 11.74 -2.88
C GLY A 218 -5.56 12.96 -2.25
#